data_ede26386d784432548400b5975aff5da
#
_entry.id   ede26386d784432548400b5975aff5da
#
_cell.length_a   1.000
_cell.length_b   1.000
_cell.length_c   1.000
_cell.angle_alpha   90.00
_cell.angle_beta   90.00
_cell.angle_gamma   90.00
#
_symmetry.space_group_name_H-M   'P 1'
#
loop_
_entity.id
_entity.type
_entity.pdbx_description
1 polymer ?
#
loop_
_entity_poly.entity_id
_entity_poly.type
_entity_poly.pdbx_seq_one_letter_code
_entity_poly.pdbx_strand_id
1 'polypeptide(L)'
;GDLVIKLSNLDVKRLADNYKVLGLDFYEKFSNYPYVKTYIDEFVQSDRVRELAAQGVILVKDGAVTTFKKVLGFLGGAFSGMFNMFLIPILVFYILLDMDEIYAGFKMLIPHDYRSRTLDVLRKLDKQLSSLLRGQLLANSIFAGLMTIGIWFSGLHFFLFLGLFAGIANFIPYLGGLFTVILALLLAIAQFGFSGMLVAAMAKVAVAVLIIQSIDGWYLQPYVVGENAGLHPLTVMLALTIAGSLGGIPGMVLAVPATVILKVFGREIYHELYDQV
;
A
#
# COMPACT_ATOMS: atom_id res chain seq x y z
N GLY A 1 -1.28 14.91 -18.81
CA GLY A 1 -0.50 15.31 -19.99
C GLY A 1 0.81 16.00 -19.60
N ASP A 2 0.75 17.10 -18.88
CA ASP A 2 1.90 17.95 -18.55
C ASP A 2 3.02 17.29 -17.75
N LEU A 3 2.70 16.37 -16.88
CA LEU A 3 3.67 15.69 -15.99
C LEU A 3 4.53 14.68 -16.76
N VAL A 4 3.93 13.96 -17.72
CA VAL A 4 4.66 13.05 -18.61
C VAL A 4 5.58 13.82 -19.55
N ILE A 5 5.12 14.98 -20.05
CA ILE A 5 5.91 15.88 -20.89
C ILE A 5 7.06 16.49 -20.07
N LYS A 6 6.82 16.91 -18.82
CA LYS A 6 7.87 17.38 -17.92
C LYS A 6 8.91 16.30 -17.60
N LEU A 7 8.48 15.05 -17.37
CA LEU A 7 9.39 13.93 -17.12
C LEU A 7 10.16 13.50 -18.39
N SER A 8 9.52 13.56 -19.57
CA SER A 8 10.18 13.22 -20.83
C SER A 8 11.15 14.30 -21.29
N ASN A 9 10.91 15.56 -20.91
CA ASN A 9 11.75 16.71 -21.23
C ASN A 9 12.75 17.07 -20.12
N LEU A 10 12.97 16.17 -19.14
CA LEU A 10 14.04 16.32 -18.16
C LEU A 10 15.38 16.40 -18.89
N ASP A 11 15.92 17.62 -18.94
CA ASP A 11 17.20 17.89 -19.59
C ASP A 11 18.31 17.25 -18.76
N VAL A 12 18.89 16.17 -19.31
CA VAL A 12 20.01 15.42 -18.68
C VAL A 12 21.16 16.38 -18.36
N LYS A 13 21.33 17.46 -19.15
CA LYS A 13 22.32 18.50 -18.91
C LYS A 13 22.04 19.29 -17.62
N ARG A 14 20.79 19.67 -17.37
CA ARG A 14 20.38 20.33 -16.11
C ARG A 14 20.55 19.43 -14.88
N LEU A 15 20.31 18.13 -15.04
CA LEU A 15 20.57 17.16 -13.96
C LEU A 15 22.06 17.06 -13.67
N ALA A 16 22.90 16.94 -14.70
CA ALA A 16 24.35 16.90 -14.53
C ALA A 16 24.90 18.19 -13.91
N ASP A 17 24.32 19.35 -14.26
CA ASP A 17 24.69 20.65 -13.66
C ASP A 17 24.27 20.76 -12.19
N ASN A 18 23.11 20.23 -11.80
CA ASN A 18 22.68 20.19 -10.40
C ASN A 18 23.54 19.24 -9.55
N TYR A 19 23.98 18.11 -10.11
CA TYR A 19 24.95 17.22 -9.44
C TYR A 19 26.33 17.85 -9.33
N LYS A 20 26.72 18.70 -10.29
CA LYS A 20 27.93 19.54 -10.19
C LYS A 20 27.83 20.50 -8.99
N VAL A 21 26.67 21.12 -8.76
CA VAL A 21 26.48 22.05 -7.64
C VAL A 21 26.55 21.30 -6.29
N LEU A 22 25.91 20.13 -6.17
CA LEU A 22 26.02 19.30 -4.95
C LEU A 22 27.45 18.77 -4.75
N GLY A 23 28.12 18.36 -5.83
CA GLY A 23 29.51 17.94 -5.82
C GLY A 23 30.47 19.08 -5.46
N LEU A 24 30.15 20.31 -5.90
CA LEU A 24 30.95 21.50 -5.58
C LEU A 24 30.82 21.90 -4.11
N ASP A 25 29.62 21.80 -3.52
CA ASP A 25 29.38 22.08 -2.09
C ASP A 25 30.11 21.06 -1.21
N PHE A 26 30.11 19.79 -1.62
CA PHE A 26 30.90 18.73 -0.97
C PHE A 26 32.39 18.95 -1.16
N TYR A 27 32.80 19.30 -2.37
CA TYR A 27 34.18 19.61 -2.74
C TYR A 27 34.72 20.81 -1.96
N GLU A 28 33.96 21.89 -1.84
CA GLU A 28 34.38 23.10 -1.12
C GLU A 28 34.58 22.83 0.38
N LYS A 29 33.75 21.95 0.96
CA LYS A 29 33.84 21.56 2.37
C LYS A 29 35.05 20.68 2.69
N PHE A 30 35.57 19.94 1.73
CA PHE A 30 36.72 19.03 1.87
C PHE A 30 37.98 19.49 1.13
N SER A 31 37.90 20.57 0.33
CA SER A 31 39.03 21.13 -0.44
C SER A 31 40.16 21.68 0.44
N ASN A 32 39.91 21.91 1.73
CA ASN A 32 40.93 22.37 2.69
C ASN A 32 41.95 21.27 3.09
N TYR A 33 41.72 20.01 2.65
CA TYR A 33 42.66 18.90 2.91
C TYR A 33 43.39 18.49 1.62
N PRO A 34 44.69 18.80 1.45
CA PRO A 34 45.42 18.62 0.19
C PRO A 34 45.41 17.17 -0.33
N TYR A 35 45.47 16.19 0.55
CA TYR A 35 45.45 14.77 0.19
C TYR A 35 44.05 14.32 -0.33
N VAL A 36 42.97 14.83 0.27
CA VAL A 36 41.62 14.50 -0.12
C VAL A 36 41.28 15.11 -1.48
N LYS A 37 41.79 16.30 -1.75
CA LYS A 37 41.58 17.03 -2.99
C LYS A 37 42.10 16.24 -4.20
N THR A 38 43.31 15.73 -4.13
CA THR A 38 43.94 14.96 -5.23
C THR A 38 43.14 13.71 -5.57
N TYR A 39 42.70 12.96 -4.56
CA TYR A 39 41.86 11.76 -4.75
C TYR A 39 40.48 12.08 -5.31
N ILE A 40 39.85 13.17 -4.84
CA ILE A 40 38.54 13.58 -5.36
C ILE A 40 38.66 14.07 -6.81
N ASP A 41 39.67 14.82 -7.16
CA ASP A 41 39.88 15.31 -8.51
C ASP A 41 40.12 14.16 -9.51
N GLU A 42 40.92 13.16 -9.13
CA GLU A 42 41.17 11.98 -9.94
C GLU A 42 39.90 11.08 -10.08
N PHE A 43 39.11 10.95 -8.99
CA PHE A 43 37.88 10.17 -8.99
C PHE A 43 36.78 10.85 -9.80
N VAL A 44 36.56 12.15 -9.62
CA VAL A 44 35.48 12.93 -10.30
C VAL A 44 35.80 13.13 -11.80
N GLN A 45 37.08 13.20 -12.18
CA GLN A 45 37.50 13.34 -13.56
C GLN A 45 37.59 12.00 -14.31
N SER A 46 37.47 10.87 -13.60
CA SER A 46 37.49 9.57 -14.27
C SER A 46 36.28 9.42 -15.21
N ASP A 47 36.55 9.04 -16.46
CA ASP A 47 35.49 8.80 -17.46
C ASP A 47 34.47 7.75 -17.00
N ARG A 48 34.90 6.81 -16.15
CA ARG A 48 34.04 5.79 -15.55
C ARG A 48 32.95 6.40 -14.63
N VAL A 49 33.30 7.41 -13.83
CA VAL A 49 32.31 8.07 -12.94
C VAL A 49 31.33 8.87 -13.76
N ARG A 50 31.77 9.54 -14.82
CA ARG A 50 30.90 10.26 -15.76
C ARG A 50 29.96 9.32 -16.49
N GLU A 51 30.48 8.19 -16.95
CA GLU A 51 29.66 7.18 -17.65
C GLU A 51 28.65 6.51 -16.71
N LEU A 52 29.06 6.12 -15.49
CA LEU A 52 28.16 5.57 -14.48
C LEU A 52 27.10 6.57 -14.04
N ALA A 53 27.44 7.84 -13.89
CA ALA A 53 26.46 8.88 -13.57
C ALA A 53 25.45 9.09 -14.71
N ALA A 54 25.92 9.11 -15.96
CA ALA A 54 25.06 9.22 -17.13
C ALA A 54 24.13 8.01 -17.29
N GLN A 55 24.65 6.80 -17.13
CA GLN A 55 23.86 5.55 -17.17
C GLN A 55 22.87 5.50 -16.00
N GLY A 56 23.28 5.90 -14.80
CA GLY A 56 22.41 5.96 -13.63
C GLY A 56 21.23 6.94 -13.84
N VAL A 57 21.48 8.11 -14.41
CA VAL A 57 20.43 9.10 -14.74
C VAL A 57 19.45 8.55 -15.78
N ILE A 58 19.96 7.87 -16.82
CA ILE A 58 19.09 7.26 -17.85
C ILE A 58 18.24 6.14 -17.25
N LEU A 59 18.84 5.24 -16.46
CA LEU A 59 18.12 4.16 -15.78
C LEU A 59 17.02 4.68 -14.83
N VAL A 60 17.34 5.73 -14.07
CA VAL A 60 16.35 6.35 -13.15
C VAL A 60 15.25 7.04 -13.95
N LYS A 61 15.58 7.75 -15.03
CA LYS A 61 14.60 8.42 -15.89
C LYS A 61 13.66 7.41 -16.55
N ASP A 62 14.20 6.38 -17.20
CA ASP A 62 13.39 5.37 -17.89
C ASP A 62 12.61 4.51 -16.90
N GLY A 63 13.19 4.17 -15.78
CA GLY A 63 12.53 3.48 -14.67
C GLY A 63 11.38 4.32 -14.08
N ALA A 64 11.61 5.60 -13.81
CA ALA A 64 10.59 6.51 -13.27
C ALA A 64 9.44 6.72 -14.26
N VAL A 65 9.73 6.96 -15.55
CA VAL A 65 8.70 7.12 -16.59
C VAL A 65 7.89 5.84 -16.77
N THR A 66 8.56 4.68 -16.79
CA THR A 66 7.88 3.39 -16.94
C THR A 66 7.01 3.07 -15.74
N THR A 67 7.51 3.30 -14.52
CA THR A 67 6.77 3.12 -13.27
C THR A 67 5.58 4.09 -13.20
N PHE A 68 5.79 5.36 -13.56
CA PHE A 68 4.73 6.36 -13.62
C PHE A 68 3.63 5.97 -14.62
N LYS A 69 3.99 5.51 -15.83
CA LYS A 69 3.02 4.98 -16.80
C LYS A 69 2.26 3.77 -16.28
N LYS A 70 2.92 2.85 -15.57
CA LYS A 70 2.27 1.70 -14.93
C LYS A 70 1.32 2.13 -13.81
N VAL A 71 1.72 3.10 -12.98
CA VAL A 71 0.87 3.66 -11.92
C VAL A 71 -0.32 4.44 -12.53
N LEU A 72 -0.10 5.24 -13.56
CA LEU A 72 -1.19 5.91 -14.29
C LEU A 72 -2.12 4.91 -14.99
N GLY A 73 -1.57 3.85 -15.57
CA GLY A 73 -2.35 2.74 -16.15
C GLY A 73 -3.17 2.02 -15.09
N PHE A 74 -2.60 1.80 -13.90
CA PHE A 74 -3.29 1.26 -12.73
C PHE A 74 -4.39 2.20 -12.23
N LEU A 75 -4.09 3.49 -12.07
CA LEU A 75 -5.08 4.51 -11.69
C LEU A 75 -6.15 4.68 -12.78
N GLY A 76 -5.78 4.63 -14.06
CA GLY A 76 -6.71 4.65 -15.19
C GLY A 76 -7.59 3.40 -15.25
N GLY A 77 -7.04 2.22 -14.95
CA GLY A 77 -7.78 0.98 -14.77
C GLY A 77 -8.71 1.04 -13.55
N ALA A 78 -8.27 1.66 -12.46
CA ALA A 78 -9.11 1.94 -11.29
C ALA A 78 -10.22 2.94 -11.62
N PHE A 79 -9.98 3.93 -12.50
CA PHE A 79 -11.01 4.87 -12.99
C PHE A 79 -12.02 4.19 -13.94
N SER A 80 -11.59 3.28 -14.81
CA SER A 80 -12.53 2.48 -15.60
C SER A 80 -13.31 1.45 -14.74
N GLY A 81 -12.69 1.00 -13.64
CA GLY A 81 -13.36 0.26 -12.56
C GLY A 81 -14.31 1.13 -11.74
N MET A 82 -14.25 2.46 -11.85
CA MET A 82 -15.12 3.39 -11.11
C MET A 82 -16.59 3.22 -11.48
N PHE A 83 -16.90 2.84 -12.73
CA PHE A 83 -18.26 2.47 -13.11
C PHE A 83 -18.74 1.23 -12.33
N ASN A 84 -17.89 0.21 -12.18
CA ASN A 84 -18.15 -0.93 -11.31
C ASN A 84 -18.18 -0.52 -9.83
N MET A 85 -17.44 0.49 -9.44
CA MET A 85 -17.43 1.04 -8.08
C MET A 85 -18.74 1.76 -7.72
N PHE A 86 -19.49 2.30 -8.69
CA PHE A 86 -20.86 2.80 -8.48
C PHE A 86 -21.88 1.67 -8.45
N LEU A 87 -21.69 0.61 -9.22
CA LEU A 87 -22.59 -0.54 -9.20
C LEU A 87 -22.55 -1.29 -7.86
N ILE A 88 -21.37 -1.41 -7.22
CA ILE A 88 -21.24 -2.12 -5.96
C ILE A 88 -22.08 -1.49 -4.84
N PRO A 89 -22.03 -0.18 -4.54
CA PRO A 89 -22.91 0.45 -3.55
C PRO A 89 -24.39 0.32 -3.88
N ILE A 90 -24.78 0.43 -5.16
CA ILE A 90 -26.16 0.25 -5.60
C ILE A 90 -26.60 -1.19 -5.34
N LEU A 91 -25.78 -2.17 -5.69
CA LEU A 91 -26.06 -3.58 -5.49
C LEU A 91 -26.13 -3.92 -3.99
N VAL A 92 -25.20 -3.39 -3.20
CA VAL A 92 -25.22 -3.51 -1.73
C VAL A 92 -26.48 -2.88 -1.15
N PHE A 93 -26.89 -1.70 -1.64
CA PHE A 93 -28.10 -1.03 -1.21
C PHE A 93 -29.36 -1.89 -1.46
N TYR A 94 -29.49 -2.48 -2.66
CA TYR A 94 -30.59 -3.40 -2.97
C TYR A 94 -30.55 -4.67 -2.13
N ILE A 95 -29.37 -5.27 -1.96
CA ILE A 95 -29.22 -6.44 -1.08
C ILE A 95 -29.63 -6.10 0.35
N LEU A 96 -29.29 -4.91 0.85
CA LEU A 96 -29.67 -4.47 2.20
C LEU A 96 -31.18 -4.20 2.31
N LEU A 97 -31.83 -3.69 1.26
CA LEU A 97 -33.28 -3.50 1.24
C LEU A 97 -34.03 -4.83 1.31
N ASP A 98 -33.54 -5.84 0.59
CA ASP A 98 -34.19 -7.14 0.48
C ASP A 98 -33.59 -8.19 1.45
N MET A 99 -32.78 -7.73 2.43
CA MET A 99 -32.03 -8.62 3.32
C MET A 99 -32.93 -9.58 4.08
N ASP A 100 -34.10 -9.12 4.55
CA ASP A 100 -35.04 -9.95 5.31
C ASP A 100 -35.63 -11.05 4.42
N GLU A 101 -35.98 -10.73 3.16
CA GLU A 101 -36.51 -11.70 2.20
C GLU A 101 -35.42 -12.70 1.77
N ILE A 102 -34.21 -12.21 1.51
CA ILE A 102 -33.06 -13.06 1.19
C ILE A 102 -32.76 -14.01 2.35
N TYR A 103 -32.75 -13.50 3.59
CA TYR A 103 -32.51 -14.30 4.78
C TYR A 103 -33.62 -15.36 5.00
N ALA A 104 -34.90 -14.99 4.81
CA ALA A 104 -36.02 -15.90 4.89
C ALA A 104 -35.91 -17.01 3.82
N GLY A 105 -35.57 -16.64 2.58
CA GLY A 105 -35.34 -17.58 1.48
C GLY A 105 -34.21 -18.58 1.78
N PHE A 106 -33.07 -18.10 2.23
CA PHE A 106 -31.97 -18.96 2.65
C PHE A 106 -32.36 -19.92 3.79
N LYS A 107 -33.11 -19.44 4.77
CA LYS A 107 -33.60 -20.26 5.89
C LYS A 107 -34.53 -21.38 5.43
N MET A 108 -35.30 -21.18 4.36
CA MET A 108 -36.15 -22.22 3.79
C MET A 108 -35.36 -23.33 3.08
N LEU A 109 -34.21 -23.00 2.50
CA LEU A 109 -33.35 -23.98 1.81
C LEU A 109 -32.66 -24.94 2.78
N ILE A 110 -32.59 -24.61 4.09
CA ILE A 110 -31.92 -25.45 5.07
C ILE A 110 -32.92 -26.48 5.60
N PRO A 111 -32.61 -27.81 5.47
CA PRO A 111 -33.43 -28.88 6.05
C PRO A 111 -33.63 -28.67 7.55
N HIS A 112 -34.79 -29.08 8.09
CA HIS A 112 -35.19 -28.84 9.47
C HIS A 112 -34.16 -29.34 10.48
N ASP A 113 -33.58 -30.52 10.22
CA ASP A 113 -32.64 -31.21 11.13
C ASP A 113 -31.33 -30.47 11.30
N TYR A 114 -30.88 -29.73 10.28
CA TYR A 114 -29.61 -28.97 10.29
C TYR A 114 -29.80 -27.47 10.52
N ARG A 115 -31.06 -26.99 10.61
CA ARG A 115 -31.36 -25.54 10.64
C ARG A 115 -30.75 -24.80 11.82
N SER A 116 -30.91 -25.33 13.04
CA SER A 116 -30.38 -24.65 14.23
C SER A 116 -28.86 -24.52 14.17
N ARG A 117 -28.19 -25.58 13.78
CA ARG A 117 -26.75 -25.66 13.69
C ARG A 117 -26.19 -24.71 12.59
N THR A 118 -26.78 -24.75 11.40
CA THR A 118 -26.37 -23.88 10.29
C THR A 118 -26.54 -22.40 10.66
N LEU A 119 -27.66 -22.04 11.32
CA LEU A 119 -27.89 -20.67 11.77
C LEU A 119 -26.89 -20.25 12.86
N ASP A 120 -26.44 -21.15 13.73
CA ASP A 120 -25.42 -20.81 14.73
C ASP A 120 -24.05 -20.58 14.09
N VAL A 121 -23.68 -21.38 13.07
CA VAL A 121 -22.46 -21.15 12.26
C VAL A 121 -22.53 -19.80 11.56
N LEU A 122 -23.66 -19.49 10.91
CA LEU A 122 -23.86 -18.21 10.23
C LEU A 122 -23.76 -17.02 11.21
N ARG A 123 -24.33 -17.14 12.42
CA ARG A 123 -24.20 -16.09 13.45
C ARG A 123 -22.74 -15.92 13.91
N LYS A 124 -21.98 -17.02 14.07
CA LYS A 124 -20.55 -16.96 14.40
C LYS A 124 -19.77 -16.26 13.29
N LEU A 125 -20.06 -16.58 12.01
CA LEU A 125 -19.45 -15.94 10.85
C LEU A 125 -19.78 -14.44 10.82
N ASP A 126 -21.05 -14.07 10.93
CA ASP A 126 -21.48 -12.67 10.93
C ASP A 126 -20.76 -11.87 12.02
N LYS A 127 -20.72 -12.40 13.25
CA LYS A 127 -20.04 -11.74 14.37
C LYS A 127 -18.55 -11.56 14.10
N GLN A 128 -17.85 -12.57 13.55
CA GLN A 128 -16.42 -12.49 13.29
C GLN A 128 -16.11 -11.56 12.11
N LEU A 129 -16.86 -11.66 11.02
CA LEU A 129 -16.68 -10.80 9.85
C LEU A 129 -17.01 -9.33 10.15
N SER A 130 -18.13 -9.08 10.85
CA SER A 130 -18.51 -7.73 11.27
C SER A 130 -17.47 -7.09 12.19
N SER A 131 -16.93 -7.85 13.14
CA SER A 131 -15.86 -7.38 14.03
C SER A 131 -14.58 -7.11 13.25
N LEU A 132 -14.16 -8.01 12.34
CA LEU A 132 -13.01 -7.85 11.49
C LEU A 132 -13.12 -6.58 10.63
N LEU A 133 -14.24 -6.42 9.91
CA LEU A 133 -14.42 -5.28 8.99
C LEU A 133 -14.47 -3.95 9.74
N ARG A 134 -15.17 -3.87 10.87
CA ARG A 134 -15.20 -2.65 11.69
C ARG A 134 -13.80 -2.32 12.24
N GLY A 135 -13.09 -3.32 12.74
CA GLY A 135 -11.72 -3.15 13.21
C GLY A 135 -10.80 -2.67 12.09
N GLN A 136 -10.88 -3.30 10.92
CA GLN A 136 -10.06 -2.93 9.76
C GLN A 136 -10.35 -1.50 9.27
N LEU A 137 -11.63 -1.11 9.19
CA LEU A 137 -12.02 0.26 8.83
C LEU A 137 -11.47 1.28 9.83
N LEU A 138 -11.58 1.01 11.13
CA LEU A 138 -11.07 1.90 12.17
C LEU A 138 -9.54 1.98 12.12
N ALA A 139 -8.85 0.84 12.05
CA ALA A 139 -7.39 0.79 11.95
C ALA A 139 -6.88 1.55 10.73
N ASN A 140 -7.47 1.31 9.55
CA ASN A 140 -7.07 1.98 8.32
C ASN A 140 -7.39 3.48 8.33
N SER A 141 -8.47 3.91 9.01
CA SER A 141 -8.76 5.33 9.19
C SER A 141 -7.72 6.02 10.07
N ILE A 142 -7.33 5.38 11.17
CA ILE A 142 -6.25 5.87 12.04
C ILE A 142 -4.93 5.90 11.27
N PHE A 143 -4.61 4.83 10.55
CA PHE A 143 -3.41 4.73 9.72
C PHE A 143 -3.36 5.84 8.66
N ALA A 144 -4.47 6.11 7.96
CA ALA A 144 -4.59 7.21 7.00
C ALA A 144 -4.32 8.57 7.64
N GLY A 145 -4.88 8.82 8.81
CA GLY A 145 -4.65 10.06 9.58
C GLY A 145 -3.19 10.22 9.98
N LEU A 146 -2.58 9.18 10.54
CA LEU A 146 -1.18 9.20 10.92
C LEU A 146 -0.26 9.40 9.70
N MET A 147 -0.53 8.71 8.59
CA MET A 147 0.21 8.87 7.33
C MET A 147 0.06 10.29 6.76
N THR A 148 -1.14 10.87 6.80
CA THR A 148 -1.37 12.25 6.38
C THR A 148 -0.49 13.21 7.18
N ILE A 149 -0.46 13.08 8.50
CA ILE A 149 0.36 13.90 9.39
C ILE A 149 1.86 13.66 9.13
N GLY A 150 2.30 12.40 9.05
CA GLY A 150 3.69 12.05 8.81
C GLY A 150 4.22 12.57 7.47
N ILE A 151 3.43 12.46 6.41
CA ILE A 151 3.80 12.96 5.08
C ILE A 151 3.73 14.48 5.01
N TRP A 152 2.85 15.14 5.76
CA TRP A 152 2.80 16.60 5.85
C TRP A 152 4.14 17.20 6.29
N PHE A 153 4.82 16.58 7.25
CA PHE A 153 6.16 17.00 7.69
C PHE A 153 7.25 16.85 6.62
N SER A 154 7.01 16.09 5.55
CA SER A 154 7.95 15.96 4.43
C SER A 154 7.97 17.18 3.50
N GLY A 155 6.94 18.04 3.56
CA GLY A 155 6.77 19.18 2.67
C GLY A 155 6.17 18.83 1.31
N LEU A 156 5.60 17.63 1.15
CA LEU A 156 4.86 17.25 -0.05
C LEU A 156 3.47 17.92 -0.06
N HIS A 157 3.13 18.58 -1.17
CA HIS A 157 1.84 19.27 -1.33
C HIS A 157 0.64 18.28 -1.34
N PHE A 158 0.85 17.05 -1.80
CA PHE A 158 -0.20 16.03 -1.92
C PHE A 158 -0.30 15.12 -0.69
N PHE A 159 0.12 15.58 0.50
CA PHE A 159 0.14 14.80 1.73
C PHE A 159 -1.22 14.21 2.12
N LEU A 160 -2.30 14.98 1.94
CA LEU A 160 -3.65 14.51 2.23
C LEU A 160 -4.07 13.35 1.31
N PHE A 161 -3.82 13.50 0.01
CA PHE A 161 -4.09 12.45 -0.97
C PHE A 161 -3.27 11.19 -0.68
N LEU A 162 -1.97 11.35 -0.38
CA LEU A 162 -1.09 10.24 -0.04
C LEU A 162 -1.51 9.52 1.24
N GLY A 163 -1.93 10.26 2.25
CA GLY A 163 -2.40 9.68 3.51
C GLY A 163 -3.71 8.90 3.35
N LEU A 164 -4.69 9.45 2.63
CA LEU A 164 -5.94 8.75 2.32
C LEU A 164 -5.68 7.51 1.46
N PHE A 165 -4.82 7.64 0.45
CA PHE A 165 -4.41 6.52 -0.39
C PHE A 165 -3.74 5.42 0.43
N ALA A 166 -2.85 5.81 1.37
CA ALA A 166 -2.20 4.88 2.28
C ALA A 166 -3.21 4.06 3.08
N GLY A 167 -4.23 4.70 3.65
CA GLY A 167 -5.29 4.02 4.40
C GLY A 167 -6.10 3.04 3.55
N ILE A 168 -6.43 3.43 2.31
CA ILE A 168 -7.12 2.54 1.36
C ILE A 168 -6.20 1.37 0.97
N ALA A 169 -4.95 1.64 0.64
CA ALA A 169 -4.00 0.59 0.27
C ALA A 169 -3.69 -0.37 1.44
N ASN A 170 -3.84 0.08 2.70
CA ASN A 170 -3.60 -0.72 3.90
C ASN A 170 -4.69 -1.76 4.19
N PHE A 171 -5.80 -1.79 3.40
CA PHE A 171 -6.71 -2.94 3.39
C PHE A 171 -5.98 -4.23 2.99
N ILE A 172 -4.90 -4.12 2.23
CA ILE A 172 -4.00 -5.22 1.95
C ILE A 172 -2.82 -5.11 2.92
N PRO A 173 -2.70 -6.00 3.93
CA PRO A 173 -1.62 -5.93 4.92
C PRO A 173 -0.24 -5.77 4.27
N TYR A 174 0.59 -4.93 4.86
CA TYR A 174 1.97 -4.61 4.43
C TYR A 174 2.11 -3.82 3.13
N LEU A 175 1.10 -3.76 2.25
CA LEU A 175 1.20 -3.06 0.97
C LEU A 175 0.91 -1.55 1.08
N GLY A 176 0.16 -1.11 2.10
CA GLY A 176 -0.18 0.30 2.29
C GLY A 176 1.05 1.22 2.32
N GLY A 177 2.03 0.90 3.16
CA GLY A 177 3.28 1.68 3.25
C GLY A 177 4.11 1.62 1.97
N LEU A 178 4.26 0.44 1.36
CA LEU A 178 5.02 0.26 0.13
C LEU A 178 4.46 1.10 -1.03
N PHE A 179 3.17 1.01 -1.29
CA PHE A 179 2.52 1.80 -2.34
C PHE A 179 2.59 3.30 -2.06
N THR A 180 2.49 3.69 -0.79
CA THR A 180 2.62 5.09 -0.38
C THR A 180 4.01 5.63 -0.67
N VAL A 181 5.08 4.88 -0.37
CA VAL A 181 6.46 5.31 -0.68
C VAL A 181 6.67 5.46 -2.18
N ILE A 182 6.19 4.50 -2.98
CA ILE A 182 6.31 4.55 -4.45
C ILE A 182 5.59 5.80 -5.00
N LEU A 183 4.35 6.03 -4.57
CA LEU A 183 3.57 7.16 -5.04
C LEU A 183 4.13 8.49 -4.53
N ALA A 184 4.59 8.55 -3.28
CA ALA A 184 5.26 9.72 -2.71
C ALA A 184 6.54 10.07 -3.49
N LEU A 185 7.34 9.07 -3.89
CA LEU A 185 8.53 9.29 -4.72
C LEU A 185 8.17 9.94 -6.05
N LEU A 186 7.14 9.43 -6.74
CA LEU A 186 6.71 9.99 -8.02
C LEU A 186 6.25 11.45 -7.89
N LEU A 187 5.46 11.75 -6.84
CA LEU A 187 4.98 13.09 -6.57
C LEU A 187 6.09 14.02 -6.09
N ALA A 188 7.06 13.51 -5.31
CA ALA A 188 8.22 14.26 -4.88
C ALA A 188 9.14 14.64 -6.05
N ILE A 189 9.37 13.73 -7.00
CA ILE A 189 10.12 14.02 -8.24
C ILE A 189 9.39 15.09 -9.05
N ALA A 190 8.07 15.02 -9.15
CA ALA A 190 7.29 16.02 -9.86
C ALA A 190 7.32 17.41 -9.18
N GLN A 191 7.38 17.45 -7.84
CA GLN A 191 7.38 18.68 -7.07
C GLN A 191 8.78 19.32 -6.96
N PHE A 192 9.81 18.54 -6.67
CA PHE A 192 11.15 19.03 -6.35
C PHE A 192 12.18 18.79 -7.45
N GLY A 193 11.82 18.00 -8.49
CA GLY A 193 12.80 17.52 -9.46
C GLY A 193 13.84 16.62 -8.79
N PHE A 194 14.98 16.44 -9.46
CA PHE A 194 16.15 15.73 -8.89
C PHE A 194 17.04 16.73 -8.14
N SER A 195 16.66 17.06 -6.92
CA SER A 195 17.35 18.04 -6.08
C SER A 195 17.63 17.47 -4.67
N GLY A 196 18.45 18.17 -3.88
CA GLY A 196 18.65 17.83 -2.48
C GLY A 196 17.36 17.84 -1.65
N MET A 197 16.35 18.65 -2.07
CA MET A 197 15.02 18.68 -1.43
C MET A 197 14.27 17.36 -1.64
N LEU A 198 14.42 16.71 -2.81
CA LEU A 198 13.85 15.39 -3.06
C LEU A 198 14.38 14.38 -2.03
N VAL A 199 15.70 14.33 -1.85
CA VAL A 199 16.33 13.39 -0.90
C VAL A 199 15.86 13.66 0.52
N ALA A 200 15.81 14.92 0.94
CA ALA A 200 15.34 15.31 2.27
C ALA A 200 13.87 14.97 2.48
N ALA A 201 13.00 15.22 1.48
CA ALA A 201 11.58 14.88 1.54
C ALA A 201 11.39 13.36 1.63
N MET A 202 12.08 12.59 0.80
CA MET A 202 11.98 11.12 0.79
C MET A 202 12.54 10.49 2.07
N ALA A 203 13.61 11.03 2.65
CA ALA A 203 14.10 10.60 3.95
C ALA A 203 13.03 10.79 5.05
N LYS A 204 12.35 11.94 5.08
CA LYS A 204 11.24 12.19 6.01
C LYS A 204 10.05 11.26 5.77
N VAL A 205 9.66 11.02 4.51
CA VAL A 205 8.61 10.06 4.15
C VAL A 205 9.00 8.65 4.62
N ALA A 206 10.23 8.21 4.37
CA ALA A 206 10.68 6.88 4.79
C ALA A 206 10.64 6.73 6.32
N VAL A 207 11.10 7.72 7.08
CA VAL A 207 11.03 7.72 8.55
C VAL A 207 9.58 7.69 9.02
N ALA A 208 8.70 8.51 8.45
CA ALA A 208 7.28 8.53 8.79
C ALA A 208 6.63 7.16 8.52
N VAL A 209 6.87 6.59 7.34
CA VAL A 209 6.34 5.26 6.97
C VAL A 209 6.85 4.19 7.93
N LEU A 210 8.14 4.15 8.26
CA LEU A 210 8.71 3.17 9.18
C LEU A 210 8.07 3.26 10.58
N ILE A 211 7.93 4.47 11.13
CA ILE A 211 7.32 4.68 12.44
C ILE A 211 5.85 4.25 12.41
N ILE A 212 5.09 4.69 11.40
CA ILE A 212 3.65 4.44 11.32
C ILE A 212 3.36 2.96 11.02
N GLN A 213 4.17 2.31 10.16
CA GLN A 213 4.09 0.85 9.93
C GLN A 213 4.37 0.07 11.22
N SER A 214 5.32 0.54 12.04
CA SER A 214 5.59 -0.09 13.33
C SER A 214 4.40 0.07 14.28
N ILE A 215 3.78 1.24 14.33
CA ILE A 215 2.56 1.50 15.11
C ILE A 215 1.41 0.62 14.60
N ASP A 216 1.24 0.52 13.27
CA ASP A 216 0.21 -0.33 12.67
C ASP A 216 0.41 -1.79 13.06
N GLY A 217 1.61 -2.34 12.84
CA GLY A 217 1.91 -3.75 13.10
C GLY A 217 1.87 -4.15 14.59
N TRP A 218 2.28 -3.26 15.50
CA TRP A 218 2.38 -3.58 16.93
C TRP A 218 1.16 -3.17 17.75
N TYR A 219 0.38 -2.19 17.28
CA TYR A 219 -0.76 -1.65 18.03
C TYR A 219 -2.06 -1.72 17.24
N LEU A 220 -2.14 -1.15 16.03
CA LEU A 220 -3.41 -1.06 15.32
C LEU A 220 -3.92 -2.45 14.90
N GLN A 221 -3.07 -3.27 14.31
CA GLN A 221 -3.47 -4.60 13.88
C GLN A 221 -3.90 -5.50 15.06
N PRO A 222 -3.11 -5.67 16.13
CA PRO A 222 -3.52 -6.56 17.25
C PRO A 222 -4.68 -5.98 18.07
N TYR A 223 -4.71 -4.68 18.37
CA TYR A 223 -5.72 -4.12 19.29
C TYR A 223 -7.02 -3.71 18.60
N VAL A 224 -6.97 -3.26 17.33
CA VAL A 224 -8.14 -2.71 16.63
C VAL A 224 -8.76 -3.75 15.70
N VAL A 225 -7.95 -4.44 14.91
CA VAL A 225 -8.42 -5.53 14.02
C VAL A 225 -8.62 -6.80 14.84
N GLY A 226 -7.79 -6.99 15.78
CA GLY A 226 -8.02 -7.78 16.95
C GLY A 226 -7.68 -9.24 16.92
N GLU A 227 -7.62 -9.76 18.13
CA GLU A 227 -7.67 -11.17 18.49
C GLU A 227 -8.83 -11.93 17.79
N ASN A 228 -9.78 -11.20 17.20
CA ASN A 228 -10.99 -11.74 16.59
C ASN A 228 -10.74 -12.52 15.28
N ALA A 229 -9.72 -12.18 14.50
CA ALA A 229 -9.33 -13.01 13.35
C ALA A 229 -8.55 -14.26 13.81
N GLY A 230 -7.72 -14.13 14.83
CA GLY A 230 -6.91 -15.21 15.43
C GLY A 230 -6.12 -15.98 14.35
N LEU A 231 -5.64 -15.28 13.33
CA LEU A 231 -4.89 -15.87 12.21
C LEU A 231 -3.40 -15.71 12.46
N HIS A 232 -2.64 -16.77 12.23
CA HIS A 232 -1.19 -16.68 12.25
C HIS A 232 -0.69 -15.81 11.07
N PRO A 233 0.33 -14.94 11.23
CA PRO A 233 0.84 -14.10 10.16
C PRO A 233 1.20 -14.86 8.88
N LEU A 234 1.77 -16.05 9.00
CA LEU A 234 2.07 -16.92 7.85
C LEU A 234 0.80 -17.29 7.06
N THR A 235 -0.31 -17.56 7.75
CA THR A 235 -1.60 -17.88 7.10
C THR A 235 -2.10 -16.70 6.30
N VAL A 236 -1.97 -15.48 6.82
CA VAL A 236 -2.33 -14.25 6.13
C VAL A 236 -1.47 -14.06 4.87
N MET A 237 -0.15 -14.25 4.97
CA MET A 237 0.76 -14.14 3.83
C MET A 237 0.44 -15.17 2.73
N LEU A 238 0.19 -16.42 3.10
CA LEU A 238 -0.21 -17.47 2.17
C LEU A 238 -1.55 -17.14 1.50
N ALA A 239 -2.53 -16.70 2.29
CA ALA A 239 -3.84 -16.31 1.78
C ALA A 239 -3.73 -15.14 0.78
N LEU A 240 -2.94 -14.12 1.08
CA LEU A 240 -2.67 -12.99 0.19
C LEU A 240 -2.01 -13.44 -1.10
N THR A 241 -1.05 -14.36 -1.03
CA THR A 241 -0.34 -14.89 -2.22
C THR A 241 -1.30 -15.67 -3.11
N ILE A 242 -2.08 -16.59 -2.52
CA ILE A 242 -3.04 -17.42 -3.26
C ILE A 242 -4.16 -16.54 -3.85
N ALA A 243 -4.80 -15.73 -3.02
CA ALA A 243 -5.91 -14.88 -3.46
C ALA A 243 -5.45 -13.82 -4.47
N GLY A 244 -4.23 -13.30 -4.31
CA GLY A 244 -3.61 -12.38 -5.25
C GLY A 244 -3.32 -13.00 -6.62
N SER A 245 -2.90 -14.27 -6.65
CA SER A 245 -2.67 -14.99 -7.90
C SER A 245 -3.98 -15.34 -8.65
N LEU A 246 -5.07 -15.54 -7.92
CA LEU A 246 -6.38 -15.90 -8.48
C LEU A 246 -7.18 -14.67 -8.92
N GLY A 247 -7.22 -13.61 -8.10
CA GLY A 247 -8.10 -12.47 -8.28
C GLY A 247 -7.39 -11.10 -8.28
N GLY A 248 -6.05 -11.08 -8.34
CA GLY A 248 -5.30 -9.83 -8.29
C GLY A 248 -5.55 -9.04 -7.02
N ILE A 249 -5.63 -7.71 -7.12
CA ILE A 249 -5.86 -6.80 -5.97
C ILE A 249 -7.20 -7.06 -5.27
N PRO A 250 -8.34 -7.22 -5.97
CA PRO A 250 -9.59 -7.61 -5.32
C PRO A 250 -9.46 -8.91 -4.52
N GLY A 251 -8.76 -9.91 -5.07
CA GLY A 251 -8.46 -11.14 -4.36
C GLY A 251 -7.67 -10.91 -3.08
N MET A 252 -6.63 -10.07 -3.11
CA MET A 252 -5.85 -9.74 -1.92
C MET A 252 -6.70 -9.04 -0.84
N VAL A 253 -7.58 -8.14 -1.21
CA VAL A 253 -8.50 -7.46 -0.25
C VAL A 253 -9.42 -8.47 0.43
N LEU A 254 -9.91 -9.46 -0.30
CA LEU A 254 -10.81 -10.50 0.21
C LEU A 254 -10.07 -11.65 0.91
N ALA A 255 -8.74 -11.73 0.84
CA ALA A 255 -7.95 -12.83 1.37
C ALA A 255 -8.19 -13.07 2.87
N VAL A 256 -8.15 -12.01 3.69
CA VAL A 256 -8.34 -12.12 5.14
C VAL A 256 -9.77 -12.53 5.50
N PRO A 257 -10.84 -11.87 4.98
CA PRO A 257 -12.20 -12.32 5.18
C PRO A 257 -12.44 -13.78 4.77
N ALA A 258 -11.95 -14.18 3.59
CA ALA A 258 -12.08 -15.56 3.12
C ALA A 258 -11.40 -16.57 4.05
N THR A 259 -10.23 -16.22 4.58
CA THR A 259 -9.51 -17.08 5.53
C THR A 259 -10.26 -17.22 6.85
N VAL A 260 -10.90 -16.15 7.34
CA VAL A 260 -11.75 -16.21 8.54
C VAL A 260 -12.95 -17.13 8.30
N ILE A 261 -13.58 -17.05 7.14
CA ILE A 261 -14.68 -17.95 6.76
C ILE A 261 -14.21 -19.41 6.78
N LEU A 262 -13.11 -19.71 6.10
CA LEU A 262 -12.53 -21.07 6.06
C LEU A 262 -12.17 -21.59 7.45
N LYS A 263 -11.63 -20.74 8.32
CA LYS A 263 -11.30 -21.09 9.72
C LYS A 263 -12.55 -21.47 10.52
N VAL A 264 -13.63 -20.70 10.41
CA VAL A 264 -14.88 -20.97 11.12
C VAL A 264 -15.47 -22.30 10.67
N PHE A 265 -15.56 -22.52 9.36
CA PHE A 265 -16.05 -23.78 8.83
C PHE A 265 -15.15 -24.98 9.21
N GLY A 266 -13.84 -24.82 9.08
CA GLY A 266 -12.90 -25.88 9.46
C GLY A 266 -13.02 -26.27 10.93
N ARG A 267 -13.19 -25.28 11.81
CA ARG A 267 -13.39 -25.53 13.25
C ARG A 267 -14.70 -26.25 13.54
N GLU A 268 -15.76 -25.88 12.86
CA GLU A 268 -17.08 -26.52 13.07
C GLU A 268 -17.07 -27.95 12.58
N ILE A 269 -16.46 -28.24 11.41
CA ILE A 269 -16.28 -29.60 10.89
C ILE A 269 -15.41 -30.43 11.84
N TYR A 270 -14.34 -29.84 12.36
CA TYR A 270 -13.47 -30.52 13.32
C TYR A 270 -14.24 -30.94 14.59
N HIS A 271 -15.01 -30.03 15.20
CA HIS A 271 -15.84 -30.36 16.37
C HIS A 271 -16.87 -31.47 16.06
N GLU A 272 -17.44 -31.49 14.85
CA GLU A 272 -18.39 -32.53 14.46
C GLU A 272 -17.77 -33.92 14.36
N LEU A 273 -16.53 -33.97 13.87
CA LEU A 273 -15.84 -35.25 13.67
C LEU A 273 -15.25 -35.82 14.96
N TYR A 274 -14.84 -34.97 15.91
CA TYR A 274 -14.08 -35.39 17.10
C TYR A 274 -14.86 -35.30 18.40
N ASP A 275 -15.91 -34.48 18.50
CA ASP A 275 -16.72 -34.40 19.73
C ASP A 275 -17.86 -35.46 19.78
N GLN A 276 -17.96 -36.30 18.77
CA GLN A 276 -18.88 -37.46 18.74
C GLN A 276 -18.24 -38.77 19.27
N VAL A 277 -16.96 -38.68 19.69
CA VAL A 277 -16.23 -39.78 20.33
C VAL A 277 -16.09 -39.48 21.84
#